data_2e09e952c586b87d01d434e218a11700
#
_entry.id   2e09e952c586b87d01d434e218a11700
#
_cell.length_a   1.000
_cell.length_b   1.000
_cell.length_c   1.000
_cell.angle_alpha   90.00
_cell.angle_beta   90.00
_cell.angle_gamma   90.00
#
_symmetry.space_group_name_H-M   'P 1'
#
loop_
_entity.id
_entity.type
_entity.pdbx_description
1 polymer ?
#
loop_
_entity_poly.entity_id
_entity_poly.type
_entity_poly.pdbx_seq_one_letter_code
_entity_poly.pdbx_strand_id
1 'polypeptide(L)'
;MLEASWEKYATQLANADSDDHLIQVYNDLVKTLKINLDAPARVIFARDTRASGSRLVECLNDALTATKAEVTDYRILTTPQLHYLVRCVNTKGTQDEYGEVSEKGYYEKLAAAYKQAMEHTKPQGHLTVDCANGVGGPKLRELLKYLPPAATDGGLDVRVVNDDVHKPESLNHQVSCPRFVSVR
;
A
#
# COMPACT_ATOMS: atom_id res chain seq x y z
N MET A 1 18.32 4.37 -13.74
CA MET A 1 18.82 5.75 -13.85
C MET A 1 18.52 6.57 -12.58
N LEU A 2 17.35 6.50 -11.98
CA LEU A 2 17.02 7.24 -10.75
C LEU A 2 17.83 6.77 -9.54
N GLU A 3 18.03 5.46 -9.35
CA GLU A 3 18.75 4.90 -8.19
C GLU A 3 20.19 5.39 -8.07
N ALA A 4 20.93 5.44 -9.19
CA ALA A 4 22.33 5.86 -9.16
C ALA A 4 22.53 7.37 -8.91
N SER A 5 21.50 8.18 -9.15
CA SER A 5 21.57 9.65 -9.01
C SER A 5 20.90 10.15 -7.72
N TRP A 6 20.08 9.30 -7.08
CA TRP A 6 19.25 9.72 -5.96
C TRP A 6 20.05 10.19 -4.75
N GLU A 7 21.05 9.42 -4.34
CA GLU A 7 21.89 9.76 -3.20
C GLU A 7 22.57 11.13 -3.36
N LYS A 8 23.06 11.40 -4.57
CA LYS A 8 23.65 12.69 -4.91
C LYS A 8 22.65 13.83 -4.72
N TYR A 9 21.47 13.74 -5.34
CA TYR A 9 20.48 14.79 -5.29
C TYR A 9 19.84 14.94 -3.91
N ALA A 10 19.57 13.83 -3.21
CA ALA A 10 19.08 13.87 -1.84
C ALA A 10 20.05 14.60 -0.91
N THR A 11 21.34 14.33 -1.03
CA THR A 11 22.39 15.01 -0.27
C THR A 11 22.47 16.50 -0.61
N GLN A 12 22.39 16.85 -1.89
CA GLN A 12 22.43 18.26 -2.32
C GLN A 12 21.20 19.05 -1.83
N LEU A 13 20.00 18.46 -1.92
CA LEU A 13 18.76 19.07 -1.42
C LEU A 13 18.79 19.24 0.11
N ALA A 14 19.27 18.22 0.84
CA ALA A 14 19.37 18.27 2.30
C ALA A 14 20.39 19.29 2.81
N ASN A 15 21.42 19.58 2.02
CA ASN A 15 22.49 20.51 2.38
C ASN A 15 22.34 21.90 1.70
N ALA A 16 21.19 22.18 1.06
CA ALA A 16 20.95 23.50 0.50
C ALA A 16 20.89 24.53 1.65
N ASP A 17 21.70 25.58 1.53
CA ASP A 17 21.90 26.61 2.55
C ASP A 17 21.06 27.86 2.31
N SER A 18 20.36 27.91 1.20
CA SER A 18 19.50 29.02 0.78
C SER A 18 18.40 28.55 -0.17
N ASP A 19 17.32 29.31 -0.31
CA ASP A 19 16.24 29.05 -1.25
C ASP A 19 16.76 29.05 -2.70
N ASP A 20 17.68 29.97 -3.04
CA ASP A 20 18.29 30.02 -4.37
C ASP A 20 19.08 28.74 -4.67
N HIS A 21 19.85 28.24 -3.71
CA HIS A 21 20.60 27.00 -3.84
C HIS A 21 19.63 25.79 -3.98
N LEU A 22 18.58 25.76 -3.18
CA LEU A 22 17.55 24.72 -3.29
C LEU A 22 16.90 24.69 -4.69
N ILE A 23 16.52 25.86 -5.21
CA ILE A 23 15.94 26.03 -6.54
C ILE A 23 16.93 25.59 -7.63
N GLN A 24 18.21 25.93 -7.50
CA GLN A 24 19.24 25.51 -8.43
C GLN A 24 19.38 24.00 -8.47
N VAL A 25 19.49 23.33 -7.33
CA VAL A 25 19.56 21.85 -7.24
C VAL A 25 18.31 21.20 -7.84
N TYR A 26 17.13 21.75 -7.58
CA TYR A 26 15.87 21.27 -8.15
C TYR A 26 15.88 21.38 -9.69
N ASN A 27 16.27 22.53 -10.24
CA ASN A 27 16.33 22.76 -11.68
C ASN A 27 17.35 21.82 -12.37
N ASP A 28 18.49 21.58 -11.74
CA ASP A 28 19.49 20.64 -12.23
C ASP A 28 18.97 19.20 -12.25
N LEU A 29 18.23 18.81 -11.22
CA LEU A 29 17.56 17.50 -11.14
C LEU A 29 16.53 17.36 -12.27
N VAL A 30 15.64 18.33 -12.43
CA VAL A 30 14.61 18.35 -13.48
C VAL A 30 15.24 18.20 -14.87
N LYS A 31 16.29 18.98 -15.14
CA LYS A 31 17.02 18.97 -16.42
C LYS A 31 17.74 17.64 -16.66
N THR A 32 18.45 17.13 -15.65
CA THR A 32 19.23 15.89 -15.77
C THR A 32 18.36 14.67 -15.96
N LEU A 33 17.23 14.58 -15.25
CA LEU A 33 16.27 13.50 -15.35
C LEU A 33 15.27 13.70 -16.49
N LYS A 34 15.35 14.83 -17.20
CA LYS A 34 14.43 15.21 -18.29
C LYS A 34 12.96 15.15 -17.86
N ILE A 35 12.67 15.65 -16.66
CA ILE A 35 11.31 15.67 -16.11
C ILE A 35 10.50 16.69 -16.92
N ASN A 36 9.38 16.24 -17.47
CA ASN A 36 8.44 17.12 -18.14
C ASN A 36 7.50 17.74 -17.10
N LEU A 37 7.76 19.00 -16.76
CA LEU A 37 6.95 19.77 -15.81
C LEU A 37 5.60 20.21 -16.36
N ASP A 38 5.41 20.16 -17.69
CA ASP A 38 4.13 20.51 -18.34
C ASP A 38 3.17 19.32 -18.39
N ALA A 39 3.67 18.11 -18.13
CA ALA A 39 2.83 16.93 -18.06
C ALA A 39 2.04 16.92 -16.74
N PRO A 40 0.71 16.66 -16.78
CA PRO A 40 -0.06 16.55 -15.56
C PRO A 40 0.47 15.41 -14.69
N ALA A 41 0.67 15.67 -13.41
CA ALA A 41 1.00 14.62 -12.45
C ALA A 41 -0.18 13.67 -12.30
N ARG A 42 0.10 12.35 -12.32
CA ARG A 42 -0.90 11.32 -11.98
C ARG A 42 -0.67 10.83 -10.57
N VAL A 43 -1.64 11.05 -9.71
CA VAL A 43 -1.56 10.69 -8.29
C VAL A 43 -2.65 9.71 -7.95
N ILE A 44 -2.26 8.57 -7.40
CA ILE A 44 -3.20 7.63 -6.81
C ILE A 44 -2.94 7.55 -5.31
N PHE A 45 -4.00 7.55 -4.54
CA PHE A 45 -3.89 7.49 -3.09
C PHE A 45 -5.00 6.66 -2.47
N ALA A 46 -4.81 6.29 -1.23
CA ALA A 46 -5.79 5.65 -0.37
C ALA A 46 -5.51 6.06 1.09
N ARG A 47 -6.45 5.79 1.97
CA ARG A 47 -6.29 6.03 3.41
C ARG A 47 -6.60 4.78 4.23
N ASP A 48 -6.16 4.77 5.46
CA ASP A 48 -6.59 3.82 6.47
C ASP A 48 -7.88 4.28 7.19
N THR A 49 -8.20 3.65 8.30
CA THR A 49 -9.43 3.91 9.08
C THR A 49 -9.24 4.94 10.21
N ARG A 50 -8.11 5.65 10.29
CA ARG A 50 -7.87 6.68 11.31
C ARG A 50 -8.83 7.85 11.14
N ALA A 51 -9.28 8.42 12.26
CA ALA A 51 -10.20 9.55 12.26
C ALA A 51 -9.67 10.78 11.51
N SER A 52 -8.35 11.01 11.53
CA SER A 52 -7.71 12.10 10.79
C SER A 52 -7.73 11.93 9.27
N GLY A 53 -7.99 10.71 8.77
CA GLY A 53 -7.87 10.35 7.35
C GLY A 53 -8.73 11.22 6.43
N SER A 54 -9.98 11.51 6.79
CA SER A 54 -10.88 12.33 5.97
C SER A 54 -10.33 13.75 5.79
N ARG A 55 -9.91 14.40 6.88
CA ARG A 55 -9.32 15.76 6.82
C ARG A 55 -8.03 15.81 6.00
N LEU A 56 -7.18 14.79 6.14
CA LEU A 56 -5.94 14.72 5.36
C LEU A 56 -6.22 14.56 3.86
N VAL A 57 -7.26 13.79 3.50
CA VAL A 57 -7.70 13.64 2.10
C VAL A 57 -8.25 14.96 1.55
N GLU A 58 -9.01 15.73 2.33
CA GLU A 58 -9.47 17.06 1.91
C GLU A 58 -8.29 17.97 1.60
N CYS A 59 -7.33 18.12 2.52
CA CYS A 59 -6.14 18.92 2.30
C CYS A 59 -5.31 18.46 1.10
N LEU A 60 -5.20 17.13 0.90
CA LEU A 60 -4.51 16.56 -0.25
C LEU A 60 -5.23 16.92 -1.56
N ASN A 61 -6.56 16.80 -1.61
CA ASN A 61 -7.34 17.12 -2.79
C ASN A 61 -7.25 18.60 -3.16
N ASP A 62 -7.23 19.51 -2.17
CA ASP A 62 -7.04 20.95 -2.42
C ASP A 62 -5.69 21.21 -3.10
N ALA A 63 -4.62 20.60 -2.60
CA ALA A 63 -3.28 20.73 -3.19
C ALA A 63 -3.20 20.13 -4.60
N LEU A 64 -3.78 18.94 -4.81
CA LEU A 64 -3.79 18.25 -6.09
C LEU A 64 -4.64 19.00 -7.13
N THR A 65 -5.73 19.63 -6.71
CA THR A 65 -6.57 20.48 -7.56
C THR A 65 -5.78 21.73 -8.00
N ALA A 66 -5.09 22.38 -7.06
CA ALA A 66 -4.26 23.55 -7.37
C ALA A 66 -3.14 23.24 -8.37
N THR A 67 -2.58 22.03 -8.31
CA THR A 67 -1.54 21.56 -9.24
C THR A 67 -2.08 20.92 -10.51
N LYS A 68 -3.41 20.88 -10.70
CA LYS A 68 -4.10 20.24 -11.86
C LYS A 68 -3.68 18.79 -12.06
N ALA A 69 -3.42 18.06 -10.99
CA ALA A 69 -3.06 16.65 -11.05
C ALA A 69 -4.26 15.77 -11.45
N GLU A 70 -4.01 14.71 -12.22
CA GLU A 70 -4.97 13.63 -12.44
C GLU A 70 -5.02 12.74 -11.20
N VAL A 71 -6.18 12.63 -10.57
CA VAL A 71 -6.31 12.00 -9.25
C VAL A 71 -7.20 10.77 -9.30
N THR A 72 -6.75 9.69 -8.66
CA THR A 72 -7.59 8.51 -8.39
C THR A 72 -7.56 8.17 -6.89
N ASP A 73 -8.71 8.31 -6.24
CA ASP A 73 -8.90 7.94 -4.83
C ASP A 73 -9.41 6.49 -4.74
N TYR A 74 -8.56 5.60 -4.24
CA TYR A 74 -8.90 4.19 -3.96
C TYR A 74 -9.57 3.99 -2.59
N ARG A 75 -9.95 5.07 -1.92
CA ARG A 75 -10.70 5.06 -0.66
C ARG A 75 -9.89 4.44 0.49
N ILE A 76 -10.34 3.27 0.95
CA ILE A 76 -9.76 2.59 2.12
C ILE A 76 -8.99 1.36 1.67
N LEU A 77 -7.65 1.43 1.75
CA LEU A 77 -6.75 0.33 1.43
C LEU A 77 -5.65 0.19 2.49
N THR A 78 -5.01 -0.97 2.48
CA THR A 78 -3.73 -1.15 3.17
C THR A 78 -2.58 -0.63 2.31
N THR A 79 -1.46 -0.29 2.93
CA THR A 79 -0.25 0.15 2.22
C THR A 79 0.21 -0.85 1.15
N PRO A 80 0.28 -2.18 1.40
CA PRO A 80 0.65 -3.15 0.37
C PRO A 80 -0.30 -3.16 -0.83
N GLN A 81 -1.61 -2.98 -0.61
CA GLN A 81 -2.58 -2.91 -1.71
C GLN A 81 -2.34 -1.67 -2.58
N LEU A 82 -2.08 -0.51 -1.96
CA LEU A 82 -1.78 0.69 -2.73
C LEU A 82 -0.48 0.55 -3.53
N HIS A 83 0.57 -0.03 -2.94
CA HIS A 83 1.83 -0.31 -3.66
C HIS A 83 1.62 -1.25 -4.86
N TYR A 84 0.80 -2.29 -4.70
CA TYR A 84 0.41 -3.16 -5.81
C TYR A 84 -0.24 -2.38 -6.94
N LEU A 85 -1.24 -1.51 -6.62
CA LEU A 85 -1.95 -0.71 -7.60
C LEU A 85 -1.02 0.26 -8.34
N VAL A 86 -0.12 0.94 -7.61
CA VAL A 86 0.90 1.83 -8.22
C VAL A 86 1.73 1.06 -9.24
N ARG A 87 2.22 -0.13 -8.87
CA ARG A 87 3.00 -0.96 -9.78
C ARG A 87 2.19 -1.39 -10.99
N CYS A 88 0.94 -1.83 -10.81
CA CYS A 88 0.07 -2.21 -11.92
C CYS A 88 -0.18 -1.04 -12.88
N VAL A 89 -0.49 0.16 -12.35
CA VAL A 89 -0.69 1.36 -13.17
C VAL A 89 0.56 1.70 -13.98
N ASN A 90 1.74 1.64 -13.36
CA ASN A 90 3.00 2.00 -14.00
C ASN A 90 3.48 0.99 -15.06
N THR A 91 3.04 -0.27 -14.96
CA THR A 91 3.44 -1.34 -15.87
C THR A 91 2.38 -1.73 -16.88
N LYS A 92 1.18 -1.13 -16.80
CA LYS A 92 0.05 -1.45 -17.67
C LYS A 92 0.42 -1.26 -19.15
N GLY A 93 0.17 -2.30 -19.95
CA GLY A 93 0.44 -2.28 -21.38
C GLY A 93 1.92 -2.39 -21.76
N THR A 94 2.81 -2.69 -20.82
CA THR A 94 4.22 -2.99 -21.06
C THR A 94 4.47 -4.51 -21.04
N GLN A 95 5.64 -4.95 -21.49
CA GLN A 95 6.04 -6.36 -21.37
C GLN A 95 6.20 -6.82 -19.91
N ASP A 96 6.33 -5.89 -18.96
CA ASP A 96 6.48 -6.14 -17.54
C ASP A 96 5.15 -5.95 -16.78
N GLU A 97 4.01 -6.04 -17.46
CA GLU A 97 2.69 -5.84 -16.87
C GLU A 97 2.50 -6.71 -15.62
N TYR A 98 2.30 -6.02 -14.47
CA TYR A 98 2.39 -6.68 -13.16
C TYR A 98 1.11 -7.41 -12.78
N GLY A 99 -0.03 -6.94 -13.23
CA GLY A 99 -1.34 -7.52 -12.93
C GLY A 99 -2.50 -6.55 -13.16
N GLU A 100 -3.69 -6.99 -12.82
CA GLU A 100 -4.91 -6.18 -12.93
C GLU A 100 -4.88 -5.00 -11.96
N VAL A 101 -5.24 -3.80 -12.44
CA VAL A 101 -5.32 -2.57 -11.64
C VAL A 101 -6.61 -2.58 -10.81
N SER A 102 -6.69 -3.49 -9.85
CA SER A 102 -7.85 -3.63 -8.97
C SER A 102 -7.47 -4.24 -7.63
N GLU A 103 -8.32 -4.03 -6.62
CA GLU A 103 -8.18 -4.71 -5.33
C GLU A 103 -8.35 -6.23 -5.47
N LYS A 104 -9.23 -6.66 -6.37
CA LYS A 104 -9.42 -8.06 -6.72
C LYS A 104 -8.13 -8.69 -7.25
N GLY A 105 -7.45 -8.00 -8.19
CA GLY A 105 -6.17 -8.46 -8.75
C GLY A 105 -5.08 -8.64 -7.67
N TYR A 106 -5.08 -7.80 -6.65
CA TYR A 106 -4.19 -7.99 -5.49
C TYR A 106 -4.47 -9.30 -4.77
N TYR A 107 -5.73 -9.60 -4.45
CA TYR A 107 -6.09 -10.83 -3.75
C TYR A 107 -5.83 -12.07 -4.59
N GLU A 108 -6.16 -12.05 -5.87
CA GLU A 108 -5.91 -13.16 -6.80
C GLU A 108 -4.42 -13.46 -6.92
N LYS A 109 -3.59 -12.42 -7.07
CA LYS A 109 -2.12 -12.58 -7.14
C LYS A 109 -1.54 -13.16 -5.86
N LEU A 110 -1.98 -12.64 -4.71
CA LEU A 110 -1.51 -13.11 -3.41
C LEU A 110 -1.96 -14.56 -3.14
N ALA A 111 -3.20 -14.88 -3.48
CA ALA A 111 -3.74 -16.23 -3.34
C ALA A 111 -3.05 -17.24 -4.28
N ALA A 112 -2.70 -16.83 -5.50
CA ALA A 112 -1.93 -17.68 -6.41
C ALA A 112 -0.53 -17.98 -5.85
N ALA A 113 0.15 -16.97 -5.33
CA ALA A 113 1.45 -17.15 -4.68
C ALA A 113 1.36 -18.05 -3.43
N TYR A 114 0.32 -17.85 -2.61
CA TYR A 114 0.05 -18.69 -1.45
C TYR A 114 -0.16 -20.17 -1.86
N LYS A 115 -1.03 -20.42 -2.84
CA LYS A 115 -1.30 -21.78 -3.33
C LYS A 115 -0.03 -22.47 -3.82
N GLN A 116 0.82 -21.75 -4.57
CA GLN A 116 2.10 -22.27 -5.03
C GLN A 116 3.05 -22.56 -3.86
N ALA A 117 3.15 -21.68 -2.86
CA ALA A 117 3.99 -21.87 -1.70
C ALA A 117 3.53 -23.03 -0.80
N MET A 118 2.23 -23.28 -0.77
CA MET A 118 1.61 -24.32 0.06
C MET A 118 1.37 -25.64 -0.70
N GLU A 119 1.82 -25.74 -1.94
CA GLU A 119 1.75 -26.97 -2.71
C GLU A 119 2.46 -28.11 -1.95
N HIS A 120 1.75 -29.23 -1.79
CA HIS A 120 2.21 -30.38 -0.99
C HIS A 120 2.37 -30.13 0.53
N THR A 121 1.87 -29.02 1.05
CA THR A 121 1.93 -28.68 2.48
C THR A 121 0.53 -28.77 3.10
N LYS A 122 0.46 -29.36 4.30
CA LYS A 122 -0.77 -29.37 5.11
C LYS A 122 -0.56 -28.50 6.34
N PRO A 123 -1.02 -27.25 6.36
CA PRO A 123 -0.96 -26.44 7.55
C PRO A 123 -1.67 -27.13 8.71
N GLN A 124 -1.05 -27.12 9.89
CA GLN A 124 -1.63 -27.71 11.09
C GLN A 124 -1.96 -26.61 12.10
N GLY A 125 -3.05 -26.81 12.84
CA GLY A 125 -3.52 -25.85 13.82
C GLY A 125 -4.31 -24.70 13.24
N HIS A 126 -4.52 -23.66 14.04
CA HIS A 126 -5.24 -22.45 13.66
C HIS A 126 -4.39 -21.20 13.90
N LEU A 127 -4.61 -20.18 13.08
CA LEU A 127 -3.98 -18.88 13.20
C LEU A 127 -5.01 -17.87 13.70
N THR A 128 -4.75 -17.23 14.85
CA THR A 128 -5.54 -16.09 15.28
C THR A 128 -4.84 -14.80 14.87
N VAL A 129 -5.53 -13.97 14.09
CA VAL A 129 -5.03 -12.67 13.61
C VAL A 129 -5.80 -11.56 14.29
N ASP A 130 -5.08 -10.77 15.09
CA ASP A 130 -5.61 -9.55 15.69
C ASP A 130 -5.43 -8.40 14.70
N CYS A 131 -6.55 -7.83 14.24
CA CYS A 131 -6.57 -6.75 13.25
C CYS A 131 -6.61 -5.35 13.88
N ALA A 132 -6.51 -5.26 15.20
CA ALA A 132 -6.43 -3.99 15.92
C ALA A 132 -7.54 -2.98 15.58
N ASN A 133 -8.70 -3.45 15.15
CA ASN A 133 -9.82 -2.67 14.62
C ASN A 133 -9.44 -1.75 13.45
N GLY A 134 -8.37 -2.08 12.75
CA GLY A 134 -7.86 -1.33 11.62
C GLY A 134 -8.32 -1.86 10.26
N VAL A 135 -7.85 -1.20 9.20
CA VAL A 135 -8.15 -1.52 7.79
C VAL A 135 -7.79 -2.97 7.43
N GLY A 136 -6.86 -3.59 8.15
CA GLY A 136 -6.45 -4.98 7.91
C GLY A 136 -7.58 -6.00 8.10
N GLY A 137 -8.52 -5.76 9.02
CA GLY A 137 -9.62 -6.68 9.32
C GLY A 137 -10.50 -7.00 8.11
N PRO A 138 -11.22 -6.04 7.54
CA PRO A 138 -12.06 -6.28 6.37
C PRO A 138 -11.25 -6.76 5.16
N LYS A 139 -10.00 -6.29 4.99
CA LYS A 139 -9.15 -6.72 3.87
C LYS A 139 -8.67 -8.16 4.00
N LEU A 140 -8.35 -8.61 5.22
CA LEU A 140 -8.05 -10.02 5.49
C LEU A 140 -9.26 -10.91 5.25
N ARG A 141 -10.44 -10.52 5.73
CA ARG A 141 -11.67 -11.28 5.46
C ARG A 141 -11.95 -11.44 3.97
N GLU A 142 -11.66 -10.40 3.19
CA GLU A 142 -11.80 -10.49 1.73
C GLU A 142 -10.75 -11.45 1.14
N LEU A 143 -9.47 -11.32 1.50
CA LEU A 143 -8.41 -12.22 1.05
C LEU A 143 -8.73 -13.70 1.33
N LEU A 144 -9.28 -14.00 2.51
CA LEU A 144 -9.60 -15.38 2.89
C LEU A 144 -10.61 -16.08 1.94
N LYS A 145 -11.42 -15.30 1.19
CA LYS A 145 -12.33 -15.87 0.18
C LYS A 145 -11.60 -16.43 -1.05
N TYR A 146 -10.36 -15.99 -1.29
CA TYR A 146 -9.52 -16.43 -2.42
C TYR A 146 -8.58 -17.58 -2.04
N LEU A 147 -8.37 -17.81 -0.74
CA LEU A 147 -7.52 -18.88 -0.24
C LEU A 147 -8.27 -20.23 -0.21
N PRO A 148 -7.55 -21.37 -0.22
CA PRO A 148 -8.17 -22.67 -0.05
C PRO A 148 -8.92 -22.74 1.30
N PRO A 149 -10.12 -23.37 1.35
CA PRO A 149 -10.82 -23.56 2.61
C PRO A 149 -10.00 -24.38 3.62
N ALA A 150 -10.12 -24.07 4.90
CA ALA A 150 -9.36 -24.70 6.00
C ALA A 150 -9.39 -26.25 5.99
N ALA A 151 -10.48 -26.84 5.52
CA ALA A 151 -10.63 -28.30 5.47
C ALA A 151 -9.94 -28.96 4.26
N THR A 152 -9.30 -28.19 3.38
CA THR A 152 -8.65 -28.68 2.14
C THR A 152 -7.13 -28.64 2.24
N ASP A 153 -6.46 -29.35 1.31
CA ASP A 153 -5.01 -29.29 1.19
C ASP A 153 -4.56 -27.85 0.92
N GLY A 154 -3.57 -27.39 1.67
CA GLY A 154 -3.11 -25.99 1.64
C GLY A 154 -4.05 -25.01 2.35
N GLY A 155 -5.19 -25.46 2.87
CA GLY A 155 -6.13 -24.61 3.59
C GLY A 155 -5.59 -24.16 4.96
N LEU A 156 -5.85 -22.90 5.31
CA LEU A 156 -5.43 -22.29 6.57
C LEU A 156 -6.67 -21.95 7.40
N ASP A 157 -6.72 -22.47 8.63
CA ASP A 157 -7.77 -22.10 9.60
C ASP A 157 -7.39 -20.75 10.23
N VAL A 158 -8.14 -19.69 9.88
CA VAL A 158 -7.87 -18.34 10.34
C VAL A 158 -9.04 -17.77 11.13
N ARG A 159 -8.76 -17.45 12.39
CA ARG A 159 -9.66 -16.70 13.24
C ARG A 159 -9.27 -15.22 13.25
N VAL A 160 -10.14 -14.36 12.76
CA VAL A 160 -9.95 -12.90 12.77
C VAL A 160 -10.60 -12.33 14.03
N VAL A 161 -9.86 -11.51 14.78
CA VAL A 161 -10.34 -10.82 15.98
C VAL A 161 -10.02 -9.33 15.89
N ASN A 162 -10.75 -8.51 16.67
CA ASN A 162 -10.59 -7.05 16.70
C ASN A 162 -10.59 -6.44 15.29
N ASP A 163 -11.66 -6.67 14.53
CA ASP A 163 -11.80 -6.23 13.13
C ASP A 163 -12.93 -5.22 12.90
N ASP A 164 -13.43 -4.60 13.98
CA ASP A 164 -14.49 -3.59 13.91
C ASP A 164 -13.91 -2.20 13.62
N VAL A 165 -13.86 -1.86 12.33
CA VAL A 165 -13.35 -0.55 11.86
C VAL A 165 -14.24 0.65 12.22
N HIS A 166 -15.42 0.42 12.78
CA HIS A 166 -16.35 1.48 13.20
C HIS A 166 -16.13 1.94 14.64
N LYS A 167 -15.12 1.40 15.31
CA LYS A 167 -14.72 1.78 16.68
C LYS A 167 -13.36 2.49 16.68
N PRO A 168 -13.30 3.77 16.26
CA PRO A 168 -12.05 4.50 16.17
C PRO A 168 -11.31 4.63 17.51
N GLU A 169 -12.04 4.63 18.62
CA GLU A 169 -11.49 4.65 19.98
C GLU A 169 -10.74 3.36 20.35
N SER A 170 -11.06 2.25 19.68
CA SER A 170 -10.44 0.95 19.88
C SER A 170 -9.34 0.65 18.88
N LEU A 171 -9.06 1.58 17.95
CA LEU A 171 -8.03 1.42 16.93
C LEU A 171 -6.65 1.35 17.59
N ASN A 172 -5.90 0.30 17.25
CA ASN A 172 -4.57 0.04 17.81
C ASN A 172 -4.52 -0.09 19.34
N HIS A 173 -5.65 -0.34 19.99
CA HIS A 173 -5.68 -0.52 21.45
C HIS A 173 -4.98 -1.83 21.83
N GLN A 174 -3.96 -1.76 22.69
CA GLN A 174 -3.18 -2.90 23.23
C GLN A 174 -2.41 -3.76 22.19
N VAL A 175 -2.16 -3.26 20.98
CA VAL A 175 -1.46 -4.01 19.90
C VAL A 175 0.07 -4.03 20.08
N SER A 176 0.61 -3.34 21.07
CA SER A 176 2.07 -3.22 21.27
C SER A 176 2.73 -4.49 21.81
N CYS A 177 2.09 -5.66 21.79
CA CYS A 177 2.67 -6.87 22.34
C CYS A 177 3.06 -7.87 21.23
N PRO A 178 4.36 -8.25 21.13
CA PRO A 178 4.83 -9.23 20.14
C PRO A 178 4.37 -10.68 20.45
N ARG A 179 3.32 -10.89 21.24
CA ARG A 179 2.89 -12.20 21.76
C ARG A 179 1.78 -12.88 20.97
N PHE A 180 1.31 -12.36 19.84
CA PHE A 180 0.13 -12.91 19.16
C PHE A 180 0.42 -13.67 17.87
N VAL A 181 1.55 -14.32 17.74
CA VAL A 181 1.68 -15.49 16.88
C VAL A 181 1.74 -16.71 17.79
N SER A 182 0.57 -17.15 18.27
CA SER A 182 0.47 -18.45 18.92
C SER A 182 0.11 -19.48 17.83
N VAL A 183 1.11 -20.07 17.26
CA VAL A 183 0.99 -21.35 16.58
C VAL A 183 0.92 -22.42 17.66
N ARG A 184 -0.25 -23.01 17.92
CA ARG A 184 -0.43 -24.22 18.67
C ARG A 184 -0.88 -25.34 17.77
#